data_39089c89bb1f08923a1fefa7821761cc
#
_entry.id   39089c89bb1f08923a1fefa7821761cc
#
_cell.length_a   1.000
_cell.length_b   1.000
_cell.length_c   1.000
_cell.angle_alpha   90.00
_cell.angle_beta   90.00
_cell.angle_gamma   90.00
#
_symmetry.space_group_name_H-M   'P 1'
#
loop_
_entity.id
_entity.type
_entity.pdbx_description
1 polymer ?
#
loop_
_entity_poly.entity_id
_entity_poly.type
_entity_poly.pdbx_seq_one_letter_code
_entity_poly.pdbx_strand_id
1 'polypeptide(L)'
;MGRTRRRNSGTLSNVTTDGLAPPAIESVSGELVGYSLPELPAHLVYPLDVFADAFTREIERGRKAASHIHAHVVGLARDCDRALVNNLAAMDSLRTMFGEMTLHIEENDSRDRTKEILADYSSSRPWATVNCKDLGRIHRGSEFAGQRTVELAEYRTACQASVPDGADLVIVFDFDAKGGFSPVGVAHGIHLLAAERHCACVASVSLIRSRVAQWDGTTTTMLDQWIHYDAWALRLNSWFDDYRAGMGSWKHQWIPPVGSPFVPVCSAFGGMAIYRAGAYRAGRYTGEDCEHVKFHQTLPGRIYLNPSMRVVMDW
;
A
#
# COMPACT_ATOMS: atom_id res chain seq x y z
N MET A 1 -57.77 7.83 36.52
CA MET A 1 -57.17 9.09 36.01
C MET A 1 -55.99 8.77 35.13
N GLY A 2 -56.23 8.60 33.82
CA GLY A 2 -55.22 8.29 32.84
C GLY A 2 -54.56 9.53 32.26
N ARG A 3 -53.22 9.58 32.23
CA ARG A 3 -52.46 10.55 31.45
C ARG A 3 -51.86 9.87 30.22
N THR A 4 -52.48 10.13 29.10
CA THR A 4 -51.98 9.81 27.75
C THR A 4 -50.77 10.72 27.40
N ARG A 5 -49.58 10.17 27.20
CA ARG A 5 -48.43 10.87 26.61
C ARG A 5 -48.57 10.82 25.08
N ARG A 6 -48.74 12.01 24.49
CA ARG A 6 -48.60 12.20 23.03
C ARG A 6 -47.15 11.97 22.63
N ARG A 7 -46.92 11.07 21.66
CA ARG A 7 -45.64 10.94 20.93
C ARG A 7 -45.60 12.07 19.88
N ASN A 8 -44.65 12.97 20.00
CA ASN A 8 -44.26 13.86 18.89
C ASN A 8 -43.47 13.08 17.87
N SER A 9 -44.03 12.85 16.70
CA SER A 9 -43.32 12.42 15.51
C SER A 9 -42.62 13.63 14.90
N GLY A 10 -41.37 13.87 15.26
CA GLY A 10 -40.51 14.81 14.57
C GLY A 10 -40.13 14.22 13.22
N THR A 11 -40.64 14.79 12.15
CA THR A 11 -40.24 14.59 10.77
C THR A 11 -38.76 14.95 10.64
N LEU A 12 -37.91 13.96 10.37
CA LEU A 12 -36.55 14.20 9.93
C LEU A 12 -36.65 14.86 8.56
N SER A 13 -36.36 16.15 8.50
CA SER A 13 -36.18 16.88 7.25
C SER A 13 -35.00 16.25 6.49
N ASN A 14 -35.26 15.81 5.26
CA ASN A 14 -34.24 15.42 4.31
C ASN A 14 -33.29 16.60 4.12
N VAL A 15 -32.08 16.49 4.63
CA VAL A 15 -30.97 17.33 4.23
C VAL A 15 -30.55 16.86 2.85
N THR A 16 -31.02 17.55 1.83
CA THR A 16 -30.51 17.44 0.48
C THR A 16 -29.06 17.91 0.51
N THR A 17 -28.13 17.02 0.27
CA THR A 17 -26.74 17.36 -0.02
C THR A 17 -26.67 17.90 -1.45
N ASP A 18 -27.21 19.11 -1.65
CA ASP A 18 -27.01 19.84 -2.89
C ASP A 18 -25.61 20.45 -2.89
N GLY A 19 -24.74 19.85 -3.75
CA GLY A 19 -23.87 20.59 -4.63
C GLY A 19 -22.83 21.50 -4.01
N LEU A 20 -21.92 21.00 -3.16
CA LEU A 20 -20.57 21.56 -3.09
C LEU A 20 -19.61 20.50 -3.66
N ALA A 21 -19.33 20.62 -4.96
CA ALA A 21 -18.12 20.01 -5.50
C ALA A 21 -16.94 20.48 -4.61
N PRO A 22 -16.09 19.57 -4.11
CA PRO A 22 -14.91 20.00 -3.37
C PRO A 22 -14.13 20.99 -4.25
N PRO A 23 -13.52 22.04 -3.66
CA PRO A 23 -12.68 22.95 -4.42
C PRO A 23 -11.69 22.13 -5.19
N ALA A 24 -11.62 22.35 -6.49
CA ALA A 24 -10.74 21.63 -7.39
C ALA A 24 -9.32 21.75 -6.86
N ILE A 25 -8.81 20.67 -6.26
CA ILE A 25 -7.39 20.51 -6.00
C ILE A 25 -6.77 20.16 -7.37
N GLU A 26 -6.87 21.11 -8.33
CA GLU A 26 -6.39 20.94 -9.70
C GLU A 26 -4.89 20.62 -9.77
N SER A 27 -4.12 21.03 -8.75
CA SER A 27 -2.70 20.75 -8.67
C SER A 27 -2.35 19.32 -8.20
N VAL A 28 -3.28 18.61 -7.58
CA VAL A 28 -3.08 17.23 -7.11
C VAL A 28 -3.68 16.22 -8.07
N SER A 29 -4.69 16.60 -8.85
CA SER A 29 -5.38 15.71 -9.80
C SER A 29 -4.51 15.24 -10.97
N GLY A 30 -3.50 16.02 -11.38
CA GLY A 30 -2.55 15.62 -12.44
C GLY A 30 -1.50 14.60 -12.01
N GLU A 31 -1.42 14.26 -10.72
CA GLU A 31 -0.34 13.46 -10.14
C GLU A 31 -0.75 12.08 -9.63
N LEU A 32 -1.98 11.69 -9.83
CA LEU A 32 -2.43 10.29 -9.67
C LEU A 32 -1.99 9.42 -10.87
N VAL A 33 -0.87 9.79 -11.48
CA VAL A 33 -0.23 9.05 -12.56
C VAL A 33 0.28 7.73 -11.96
N GLY A 34 -0.41 6.67 -12.20
CA GLY A 34 -0.07 5.35 -11.68
C GLY A 34 -1.30 4.48 -11.42
N TYR A 35 -2.47 5.10 -11.21
CA TYR A 35 -3.70 4.34 -11.18
C TYR A 35 -4.18 4.05 -12.60
N SER A 36 -4.22 2.78 -12.97
CA SER A 36 -4.78 2.33 -14.25
C SER A 36 -6.30 2.20 -14.24
N LEU A 37 -6.94 2.58 -13.12
CA LEU A 37 -8.38 2.51 -12.95
C LEU A 37 -9.07 3.75 -13.50
N PRO A 38 -10.13 3.59 -14.31
CA PRO A 38 -10.87 4.72 -14.82
C PRO A 38 -11.60 5.54 -13.75
N GLU A 39 -11.99 4.94 -12.60
CA GLU A 39 -12.79 5.62 -11.58
C GLU A 39 -12.61 5.01 -10.18
N LEU A 40 -11.66 5.52 -9.41
CA LEU A 40 -11.69 5.33 -7.96
C LEU A 40 -12.65 6.34 -7.31
N PRO A 41 -13.48 5.93 -6.36
CA PRO A 41 -14.31 6.86 -5.59
C PRO A 41 -13.47 7.99 -4.98
N ALA A 42 -13.93 9.24 -5.09
CA ALA A 42 -13.19 10.41 -4.65
C ALA A 42 -12.68 10.30 -3.20
N HIS A 43 -13.48 9.75 -2.29
CA HIS A 43 -13.11 9.58 -0.88
C HIS A 43 -11.96 8.58 -0.64
N LEU A 44 -11.62 7.75 -1.62
CA LEU A 44 -10.47 6.83 -1.55
C LEU A 44 -9.16 7.47 -2.07
N VAL A 45 -9.27 8.61 -2.74
CA VAL A 45 -8.16 9.26 -3.46
C VAL A 45 -7.84 10.63 -2.86
N TYR A 46 -8.86 11.40 -2.49
CA TYR A 46 -8.72 12.77 -2.01
C TYR A 46 -8.93 12.88 -0.50
N PRO A 47 -8.23 13.81 0.16
CA PRO A 47 -8.44 14.06 1.58
C PRO A 47 -9.83 14.66 1.83
N LEU A 48 -10.36 14.42 3.03
CA LEU A 48 -11.49 15.22 3.53
C LEU A 48 -11.03 16.66 3.76
N ASP A 49 -11.95 17.63 3.65
CA ASP A 49 -11.65 19.06 3.82
C ASP A 49 -10.88 19.37 5.11
N VAL A 50 -11.23 18.70 6.19
CA VAL A 50 -10.57 18.86 7.50
C VAL A 50 -9.08 18.49 7.48
N PHE A 51 -8.64 17.68 6.53
CA PHE A 51 -7.25 17.26 6.38
C PHE A 51 -6.52 17.94 5.21
N ALA A 52 -7.23 18.55 4.27
CA ALA A 52 -6.70 18.98 2.97
C ALA A 52 -5.46 19.90 3.09
N ASP A 53 -5.53 20.92 3.94
CA ASP A 53 -4.43 21.88 4.12
C ASP A 53 -3.19 21.25 4.75
N ALA A 54 -3.38 20.39 5.75
CA ALA A 54 -2.27 19.69 6.40
C ALA A 54 -1.62 18.72 5.41
N PHE A 55 -2.42 17.94 4.72
CA PHE A 55 -1.99 16.98 3.71
C PHE A 55 -1.16 17.63 2.59
N THR A 56 -1.63 18.77 2.05
CA THR A 56 -0.91 19.51 1.01
C THR A 56 0.47 19.94 1.50
N ARG A 57 0.55 20.55 2.68
CA ARG A 57 1.84 20.97 3.25
C ARG A 57 2.79 19.80 3.54
N GLU A 58 2.26 18.67 3.95
CA GLU A 58 3.04 17.46 4.25
C GLU A 58 3.59 16.81 2.98
N ILE A 59 2.81 16.79 1.89
CA ILE A 59 3.28 16.36 0.57
C ILE A 59 4.43 17.24 0.07
N GLU A 60 4.29 18.56 0.14
CA GLU A 60 5.34 19.49 -0.28
C GLU A 60 6.65 19.28 0.49
N ARG A 61 6.55 19.09 1.82
CA ARG A 61 7.71 18.77 2.67
C ARG A 61 8.33 17.41 2.31
N GLY A 62 7.49 16.41 2.03
CA GLY A 62 7.94 15.09 1.62
C GLY A 62 8.67 15.13 0.28
N ARG A 63 8.16 15.84 -0.72
CA ARG A 63 8.82 16.05 -2.01
C ARG A 63 10.15 16.79 -1.87
N LYS A 64 10.16 17.85 -1.07
CA LYS A 64 11.40 18.57 -0.78
C LYS A 64 12.43 17.67 -0.10
N ALA A 65 12.02 16.80 0.82
CA ALA A 65 12.93 15.83 1.43
C ALA A 65 13.41 14.81 0.40
N ALA A 66 12.50 14.24 -0.41
CA ALA A 66 12.81 13.23 -1.41
C ALA A 66 13.85 13.69 -2.43
N SER A 67 13.86 14.97 -2.82
CA SER A 67 14.82 15.51 -3.80
C SER A 67 16.30 15.44 -3.37
N HIS A 68 16.56 15.11 -2.12
CA HIS A 68 17.91 14.92 -1.55
C HIS A 68 18.19 13.47 -1.12
N ILE A 69 17.27 12.55 -1.38
CA ILE A 69 17.32 11.15 -0.94
C ILE A 69 17.76 10.25 -2.08
N HIS A 70 18.63 9.31 -1.79
CA HIS A 70 18.85 8.12 -2.60
C HIS A 70 17.87 7.03 -2.16
N ALA A 71 16.85 6.76 -2.97
CA ALA A 71 15.89 5.69 -2.77
C ALA A 71 16.29 4.44 -3.57
N HIS A 72 16.21 3.27 -2.93
CA HIS A 72 16.31 1.99 -3.61
C HIS A 72 14.96 1.28 -3.60
N VAL A 73 14.38 1.06 -4.76
CA VAL A 73 13.12 0.32 -4.90
C VAL A 73 13.44 -1.15 -5.09
N VAL A 74 12.77 -2.01 -4.34
CA VAL A 74 12.85 -3.47 -4.52
C VAL A 74 11.45 -4.05 -4.63
N GLY A 75 11.29 -5.11 -5.41
CA GLY A 75 10.00 -5.76 -5.53
C GLY A 75 10.02 -7.14 -6.15
N LEU A 76 8.88 -7.81 -6.03
CA LEU A 76 8.64 -9.12 -6.61
C LEU A 76 7.72 -8.99 -7.81
N ALA A 77 7.97 -9.81 -8.84
CA ALA A 77 7.13 -9.92 -10.02
C ALA A 77 6.96 -11.40 -10.38
N ARG A 78 5.71 -11.82 -10.58
CA ARG A 78 5.37 -13.13 -11.10
C ARG A 78 4.01 -13.12 -11.78
N ASP A 79 3.94 -13.60 -13.02
CA ASP A 79 2.70 -13.71 -13.79
C ASP A 79 1.85 -12.41 -13.75
N CYS A 80 2.49 -11.26 -13.98
CA CYS A 80 1.90 -9.94 -13.81
C CYS A 80 2.07 -9.00 -15.02
N ASP A 81 2.22 -9.53 -16.21
CA ASP A 81 2.53 -8.81 -17.44
C ASP A 81 1.62 -7.56 -17.67
N ARG A 82 0.32 -7.67 -17.35
CA ARG A 82 -0.65 -6.57 -17.52
C ARG A 82 -0.45 -5.44 -16.52
N ALA A 83 -0.21 -5.77 -15.25
CA ALA A 83 0.03 -4.78 -14.19
C ALA A 83 1.41 -4.14 -14.35
N LEU A 84 2.38 -4.93 -14.75
CA LEU A 84 3.79 -4.57 -14.79
C LEU A 84 4.08 -3.36 -15.67
N VAL A 85 3.48 -3.27 -16.86
CA VAL A 85 3.69 -2.15 -17.80
C VAL A 85 3.34 -0.81 -17.13
N ASN A 86 2.19 -0.72 -16.48
CA ASN A 86 1.73 0.48 -15.79
C ASN A 86 2.60 0.78 -14.56
N ASN A 87 2.95 -0.23 -13.80
CA ASN A 87 3.77 -0.07 -12.60
C ASN A 87 5.20 0.39 -12.93
N LEU A 88 5.79 -0.12 -14.01
CA LEU A 88 7.10 0.33 -14.47
C LEU A 88 7.07 1.79 -14.96
N ALA A 89 6.02 2.20 -15.68
CA ALA A 89 5.82 3.60 -16.08
C ALA A 89 5.63 4.51 -14.84
N ALA A 90 4.92 4.02 -13.81
CA ALA A 90 4.78 4.73 -12.54
C ALA A 90 6.13 4.86 -11.80
N MET A 91 7.02 3.85 -11.89
CA MET A 91 8.39 3.94 -11.35
C MET A 91 9.25 4.97 -12.10
N ASP A 92 9.14 5.05 -13.43
CA ASP A 92 9.80 6.12 -14.21
C ASP A 92 9.36 7.51 -13.71
N SER A 93 8.07 7.70 -13.46
CA SER A 93 7.53 8.95 -12.92
C SER A 93 7.97 9.19 -11.47
N LEU A 94 7.89 8.17 -10.61
CA LEU A 94 8.30 8.24 -9.20
C LEU A 94 9.77 8.64 -9.07
N ARG A 95 10.65 8.16 -9.96
CA ARG A 95 12.07 8.46 -9.98
C ARG A 95 12.33 9.96 -10.02
N THR A 96 11.51 10.75 -10.69
CA THR A 96 11.69 12.20 -10.80
C THR A 96 11.54 12.94 -9.46
N MET A 97 10.97 12.31 -8.46
CA MET A 97 10.80 12.89 -7.11
C MET A 97 12.10 12.85 -6.30
N PHE A 98 13.00 11.90 -6.58
CA PHE A 98 14.18 11.63 -5.78
C PHE A 98 15.44 12.31 -6.34
N GLY A 99 16.40 12.59 -5.46
CA GLY A 99 17.75 13.00 -5.87
C GLY A 99 18.45 11.88 -6.65
N GLU A 100 18.31 10.65 -6.20
CA GLU A 100 18.70 9.44 -6.89
C GLU A 100 17.67 8.33 -6.62
N MET A 101 17.40 7.50 -7.62
CA MET A 101 16.58 6.30 -7.43
C MET A 101 17.15 5.14 -8.25
N THR A 102 17.31 4.00 -7.61
CA THR A 102 17.64 2.73 -8.22
C THR A 102 16.54 1.70 -7.99
N LEU A 103 16.44 0.71 -8.85
CA LEU A 103 15.40 -0.32 -8.83
C LEU A 103 16.02 -1.71 -8.96
N HIS A 104 15.51 -2.65 -8.17
CA HIS A 104 15.81 -4.08 -8.30
C HIS A 104 14.53 -4.92 -8.24
N ILE A 105 14.32 -5.79 -9.22
CA ILE A 105 13.16 -6.69 -9.28
C ILE A 105 13.63 -8.14 -9.30
N GLU A 106 13.13 -8.93 -8.35
CA GLU A 106 13.23 -10.39 -8.36
C GLU A 106 12.00 -10.97 -9.06
N GLU A 107 12.22 -11.71 -10.12
CA GLU A 107 11.22 -12.45 -10.85
C GLU A 107 11.51 -13.94 -10.74
N ASN A 108 10.47 -14.76 -10.59
CA ASN A 108 10.61 -16.20 -10.65
C ASN A 108 9.42 -16.89 -11.32
N ASP A 109 9.74 -17.83 -12.20
CA ASP A 109 8.82 -18.83 -12.75
C ASP A 109 7.59 -18.29 -13.49
N SER A 110 7.61 -17.05 -13.98
CA SER A 110 6.51 -16.50 -14.79
C SER A 110 6.34 -17.27 -16.09
N ARG A 111 5.07 -17.43 -16.48
CA ARG A 111 4.63 -18.13 -17.70
C ARG A 111 4.02 -17.20 -18.75
N ASP A 112 3.77 -15.95 -18.35
CA ASP A 112 3.29 -14.87 -19.21
C ASP A 112 4.48 -14.04 -19.74
N ARG A 113 4.22 -12.83 -20.23
CA ARG A 113 5.24 -11.94 -20.78
C ARG A 113 6.04 -11.15 -19.73
N THR A 114 5.88 -11.44 -18.44
CA THR A 114 6.55 -10.70 -17.34
C THR A 114 8.06 -10.64 -17.55
N LYS A 115 8.73 -11.75 -17.88
CA LYS A 115 10.19 -11.79 -18.09
C LYS A 115 10.64 -10.95 -19.28
N GLU A 116 9.89 -11.02 -20.39
CA GLU A 116 10.17 -10.23 -21.60
C GLU A 116 10.11 -8.74 -21.31
N ILE A 117 9.00 -8.27 -20.65
CA ILE A 117 8.81 -6.88 -20.30
C ILE A 117 9.91 -6.37 -19.35
N LEU A 118 10.31 -7.18 -18.37
CA LEU A 118 11.38 -6.81 -17.43
C LEU A 118 12.75 -6.72 -18.12
N ALA A 119 13.06 -7.61 -19.05
CA ALA A 119 14.28 -7.57 -19.82
C ALA A 119 14.36 -6.33 -20.71
N ASP A 120 13.29 -6.01 -21.42
CA ASP A 120 13.19 -4.81 -22.25
C ASP A 120 13.31 -3.53 -21.41
N TYR A 121 12.64 -3.50 -20.26
CA TYR A 121 12.70 -2.34 -19.35
C TYR A 121 14.11 -2.08 -18.84
N SER A 122 14.78 -3.11 -18.31
CA SER A 122 16.12 -2.97 -17.72
C SER A 122 17.19 -2.68 -18.77
N SER A 123 17.05 -3.18 -20.02
CA SER A 123 18.01 -2.93 -21.10
C SER A 123 18.18 -1.45 -21.44
N SER A 124 17.14 -0.66 -21.26
CA SER A 124 17.11 0.78 -21.57
C SER A 124 17.27 1.70 -20.37
N ARG A 125 17.41 1.13 -19.15
CA ARG A 125 17.44 1.88 -17.89
C ARG A 125 18.57 1.44 -16.98
N PRO A 126 19.74 2.10 -17.01
CA PRO A 126 20.91 1.70 -16.21
C PRO A 126 20.69 1.77 -14.70
N TRP A 127 19.62 2.42 -14.24
CA TRP A 127 19.22 2.49 -12.84
C TRP A 127 18.33 1.33 -12.39
N ALA A 128 17.91 0.45 -13.32
CA ALA A 128 17.06 -0.71 -13.06
C ALA A 128 17.81 -2.01 -13.28
N THR A 129 17.77 -2.91 -12.33
CA THR A 129 18.29 -4.27 -12.40
C THR A 129 17.16 -5.28 -12.22
N VAL A 130 17.23 -6.38 -12.92
CA VAL A 130 16.25 -7.46 -12.87
C VAL A 130 16.97 -8.79 -12.73
N ASN A 131 16.46 -9.63 -11.85
CA ASN A 131 16.97 -10.98 -11.66
C ASN A 131 15.84 -11.99 -11.93
N CYS A 132 15.84 -12.58 -13.12
CA CYS A 132 14.86 -13.59 -13.53
C CYS A 132 15.39 -14.98 -13.26
N LYS A 133 14.60 -15.82 -12.58
CA LYS A 133 14.98 -17.19 -12.21
C LYS A 133 13.90 -18.20 -12.61
N ASP A 134 14.33 -19.34 -13.12
CA ASP A 134 13.48 -20.50 -13.31
C ASP A 134 13.79 -21.53 -12.21
N LEU A 135 13.03 -21.45 -11.12
CA LEU A 135 13.19 -22.29 -9.92
C LEU A 135 12.33 -23.55 -9.97
N GLY A 136 11.41 -23.63 -10.94
CA GLY A 136 10.44 -24.73 -11.07
C GLY A 136 9.40 -24.74 -9.94
N ARG A 137 9.18 -23.61 -9.27
CA ARG A 137 8.23 -23.52 -8.15
C ARG A 137 6.81 -23.30 -8.65
N ILE A 138 5.87 -24.04 -8.07
CA ILE A 138 4.45 -23.87 -8.38
C ILE A 138 3.93 -22.54 -7.84
N HIS A 139 2.93 -21.95 -8.50
CA HIS A 139 2.19 -20.82 -7.96
C HIS A 139 1.25 -21.29 -6.84
N ARG A 140 1.45 -20.77 -5.61
CA ARG A 140 0.73 -21.26 -4.41
C ARG A 140 -0.53 -20.47 -4.07
N GLY A 141 -0.97 -19.54 -4.91
CA GLY A 141 -2.18 -18.77 -4.71
C GLY A 141 -2.24 -18.07 -3.35
N SER A 142 -3.38 -18.17 -2.66
CA SER A 142 -3.66 -17.51 -1.39
C SER A 142 -3.38 -18.37 -0.15
N GLU A 143 -2.35 -19.20 -0.18
CA GLU A 143 -1.89 -19.95 1.00
C GLU A 143 -1.32 -18.98 2.05
N PHE A 144 -1.91 -18.94 3.26
CA PHE A 144 -1.53 -18.00 4.33
C PHE A 144 -0.36 -18.48 5.21
N ALA A 145 0.13 -19.70 5.01
CA ALA A 145 1.21 -20.28 5.81
C ALA A 145 1.96 -21.35 4.99
N GLY A 146 2.98 -21.95 5.58
CA GLY A 146 3.70 -23.07 5.00
C GLY A 146 4.70 -22.67 3.93
N GLN A 147 4.77 -23.41 2.83
CA GLN A 147 5.84 -23.25 1.84
C GLN A 147 5.79 -21.89 1.11
N ARG A 148 4.59 -21.31 0.91
CA ARG A 148 4.46 -20.01 0.26
C ARG A 148 5.18 -18.91 1.03
N THR A 149 4.97 -18.83 2.35
CA THR A 149 5.60 -17.80 3.18
C THR A 149 7.11 -17.96 3.26
N VAL A 150 7.62 -19.20 3.26
CA VAL A 150 9.06 -19.49 3.19
C VAL A 150 9.63 -19.00 1.86
N GLU A 151 9.01 -19.33 0.74
CA GLU A 151 9.46 -18.90 -0.60
C GLU A 151 9.42 -17.36 -0.73
N LEU A 152 8.37 -16.69 -0.23
CA LEU A 152 8.30 -15.22 -0.21
C LEU A 152 9.44 -14.62 0.63
N ALA A 153 9.72 -15.19 1.80
CA ALA A 153 10.82 -14.73 2.65
C ALA A 153 12.18 -14.86 1.95
N GLU A 154 12.41 -15.94 1.18
CA GLU A 154 13.62 -16.11 0.37
C GLU A 154 13.75 -15.03 -0.71
N TYR A 155 12.66 -14.73 -1.45
CA TYR A 155 12.67 -13.69 -2.50
C TYR A 155 12.87 -12.30 -1.90
N ARG A 156 12.20 -11.98 -0.78
CA ARG A 156 12.40 -10.71 -0.07
C ARG A 156 13.83 -10.58 0.49
N THR A 157 14.45 -11.68 0.91
CA THR A 157 15.86 -11.68 1.35
C THR A 157 16.79 -11.40 0.17
N ALA A 158 16.49 -11.92 -1.03
CA ALA A 158 17.25 -11.58 -2.24
C ALA A 158 17.11 -10.10 -2.59
N CYS A 159 15.90 -9.53 -2.51
CA CYS A 159 15.66 -8.09 -2.62
C CYS A 159 16.47 -7.29 -1.59
N GLN A 160 16.51 -7.74 -0.33
CA GLN A 160 17.27 -7.07 0.73
C GLN A 160 18.78 -7.04 0.44
N ALA A 161 19.32 -8.11 -0.14
CA ALA A 161 20.72 -8.20 -0.51
C ALA A 161 21.13 -7.26 -1.66
N SER A 162 20.17 -6.76 -2.46
CA SER A 162 20.44 -5.81 -3.54
C SER A 162 20.61 -4.36 -3.08
N VAL A 163 20.26 -4.05 -1.83
CA VAL A 163 20.24 -2.66 -1.32
C VAL A 163 21.66 -2.09 -1.23
N PRO A 164 22.00 -1.05 -1.99
CA PRO A 164 23.34 -0.48 -1.98
C PRO A 164 23.63 0.27 -0.66
N ASP A 165 24.88 0.29 -0.23
CA ASP A 165 25.30 0.93 1.04
C ASP A 165 24.89 2.40 1.11
N GLY A 166 24.91 3.12 -0.01
CA GLY A 166 24.56 4.54 -0.10
C GLY A 166 23.06 4.85 -0.10
N ALA A 167 22.17 3.85 -0.06
CA ALA A 167 20.74 4.11 -0.03
C ALA A 167 20.31 4.69 1.34
N ASP A 168 19.49 5.74 1.29
CA ASP A 168 18.86 6.36 2.47
C ASP A 168 17.55 5.67 2.83
N LEU A 169 16.74 5.36 1.80
CA LEU A 169 15.45 4.69 1.92
C LEU A 169 15.37 3.46 1.01
N VAL A 170 14.59 2.48 1.46
CA VAL A 170 14.18 1.33 0.66
C VAL A 170 12.66 1.37 0.49
N ILE A 171 12.19 1.29 -0.75
CA ILE A 171 10.77 1.15 -1.09
C ILE A 171 10.55 -0.29 -1.54
N VAL A 172 9.77 -1.04 -0.79
CA VAL A 172 9.33 -2.38 -1.18
C VAL A 172 7.98 -2.26 -1.87
N PHE A 173 7.85 -2.84 -3.07
CA PHE A 173 6.61 -2.78 -3.85
C PHE A 173 6.30 -4.12 -4.53
N ASP A 174 5.02 -4.50 -4.55
CA ASP A 174 4.52 -5.68 -5.26
C ASP A 174 4.08 -5.29 -6.68
N PHE A 175 4.84 -5.73 -7.69
CA PHE A 175 4.62 -5.33 -9.08
C PHE A 175 3.38 -5.94 -9.73
N ASP A 176 2.68 -6.83 -9.04
CA ASP A 176 1.39 -7.40 -9.45
C ASP A 176 0.17 -6.54 -9.09
N ALA A 177 0.38 -5.38 -8.44
CA ALA A 177 -0.67 -4.42 -8.14
C ALA A 177 -1.31 -3.87 -9.42
N LYS A 178 -2.51 -4.34 -9.78
CA LYS A 178 -3.16 -4.05 -11.07
C LYS A 178 -3.50 -2.59 -11.28
N GLY A 179 -3.90 -1.88 -10.22
CA GLY A 179 -4.25 -0.46 -10.26
C GLY A 179 -3.11 0.49 -9.86
N GLY A 180 -1.90 -0.04 -9.59
CA GLY A 180 -0.75 0.79 -9.25
C GLY A 180 -0.80 1.38 -7.84
N PHE A 181 -0.11 2.48 -7.64
CA PHE A 181 0.05 3.14 -6.34
C PHE A 181 -0.06 4.66 -6.43
N SER A 182 -0.16 5.33 -5.27
CA SER A 182 -0.23 6.80 -5.16
C SER A 182 1.16 7.42 -4.96
N PRO A 183 1.75 8.11 -5.95
CA PRO A 183 3.00 8.87 -5.77
C PRO A 183 2.88 9.97 -4.72
N VAL A 184 1.72 10.60 -4.63
CA VAL A 184 1.41 11.60 -3.60
C VAL A 184 1.44 10.99 -2.20
N GLY A 185 0.90 9.76 -2.05
CA GLY A 185 0.99 9.00 -0.81
C GLY A 185 2.42 8.62 -0.43
N VAL A 186 3.29 8.34 -1.42
CA VAL A 186 4.73 8.13 -1.20
C VAL A 186 5.38 9.40 -0.64
N ALA A 187 5.13 10.57 -1.27
CA ALA A 187 5.63 11.84 -0.77
C ALA A 187 5.16 12.12 0.67
N HIS A 188 3.88 11.87 0.97
CA HIS A 188 3.34 11.99 2.32
C HIS A 188 4.04 11.06 3.32
N GLY A 189 4.34 9.80 2.94
CA GLY A 189 5.11 8.86 3.76
C GLY A 189 6.54 9.32 4.02
N ILE A 190 7.22 9.90 3.02
CA ILE A 190 8.56 10.45 3.14
C ILE A 190 8.58 11.65 4.11
N HIS A 191 7.51 12.47 4.12
CA HIS A 191 7.38 13.54 5.12
C HIS A 191 7.50 13.00 6.55
N LEU A 192 6.78 11.92 6.91
CA LEU A 192 6.86 11.33 8.24
C LEU A 192 8.27 10.79 8.54
N LEU A 193 8.86 10.07 7.59
CA LEU A 193 10.24 9.57 7.74
C LEU A 193 11.24 10.70 7.96
N ALA A 194 11.07 11.84 7.32
CA ALA A 194 11.94 12.99 7.52
C ALA A 194 11.73 13.68 8.87
N ALA A 195 10.47 13.74 9.35
CA ALA A 195 10.09 14.43 10.58
C ALA A 195 10.31 13.59 11.85
N GLU A 196 10.08 12.27 11.79
CA GLU A 196 10.09 11.36 12.95
C GLU A 196 11.29 10.40 12.86
N ARG A 197 12.36 10.74 13.55
CA ARG A 197 13.64 9.96 13.51
C ARG A 197 13.52 8.50 13.97
N HIS A 198 12.53 8.19 14.81
CA HIS A 198 12.26 6.83 15.29
C HIS A 198 11.33 6.03 14.38
N CYS A 199 10.81 6.66 13.33
CA CYS A 199 10.04 5.97 12.29
C CYS A 199 11.00 5.11 11.46
N ALA A 200 10.83 3.80 11.50
CA ALA A 200 11.59 2.84 10.70
C ALA A 200 10.89 2.49 9.39
N CYS A 201 9.56 2.49 9.40
CA CYS A 201 8.74 2.06 8.28
C CYS A 201 7.42 2.84 8.19
N VAL A 202 7.03 3.14 6.95
CA VAL A 202 5.70 3.67 6.60
C VAL A 202 5.09 2.74 5.54
N ALA A 203 3.97 2.10 5.89
CA ALA A 203 3.28 1.13 5.04
C ALA A 203 2.02 1.71 4.41
N SER A 204 1.58 1.13 3.30
CA SER A 204 0.41 1.56 2.55
C SER A 204 -0.89 0.90 3.02
N VAL A 205 -2.01 1.47 2.55
CA VAL A 205 -3.33 0.87 2.58
C VAL A 205 -3.62 0.32 1.18
N SER A 206 -3.80 -0.98 1.07
CA SER A 206 -4.15 -1.63 -0.20
C SER A 206 -5.66 -1.70 -0.40
N LEU A 207 -6.07 -1.53 -1.64
CA LEU A 207 -7.46 -1.54 -2.04
C LEU A 207 -7.73 -2.69 -3.02
N ILE A 208 -8.84 -3.37 -2.81
CA ILE A 208 -9.40 -4.34 -3.75
C ILE A 208 -10.91 -4.14 -3.84
N ARG A 209 -11.47 -4.29 -5.03
CA ARG A 209 -12.92 -4.34 -5.19
C ARG A 209 -13.40 -5.76 -4.95
N SER A 210 -14.32 -5.93 -4.02
CA SER A 210 -14.81 -7.24 -3.61
C SER A 210 -16.31 -7.23 -3.37
N ARG A 211 -16.92 -8.40 -3.52
CA ARG A 211 -18.31 -8.63 -3.14
C ARG A 211 -18.39 -8.99 -1.66
N VAL A 212 -19.07 -8.16 -0.90
CA VAL A 212 -19.23 -8.34 0.54
C VAL A 212 -20.69 -8.62 0.87
N ALA A 213 -20.93 -9.67 1.66
CA ALA A 213 -22.27 -9.99 2.12
C ALA A 213 -22.68 -9.01 3.23
N GLN A 214 -23.83 -8.36 3.06
CA GLN A 214 -24.44 -7.50 4.07
C GLN A 214 -25.78 -8.11 4.52
N TRP A 215 -25.94 -8.25 5.82
CA TRP A 215 -27.17 -8.72 6.46
C TRP A 215 -27.95 -7.53 7.03
N ASP A 216 -29.22 -7.40 6.65
CA ASP A 216 -30.12 -6.31 7.11
C ASP A 216 -31.08 -6.73 8.24
N GLY A 217 -30.92 -7.93 8.75
CA GLY A 217 -31.81 -8.54 9.75
C GLY A 217 -32.83 -9.52 9.16
N THR A 218 -33.00 -9.53 7.84
CA THR A 218 -33.96 -10.40 7.13
C THR A 218 -33.36 -11.11 5.93
N THR A 219 -32.52 -10.40 5.16
CA THR A 219 -31.93 -10.89 3.92
C THR A 219 -30.43 -10.61 3.85
N THR A 220 -29.71 -11.44 3.08
CA THR A 220 -28.31 -11.19 2.74
C THR A 220 -28.25 -10.59 1.34
N THR A 221 -27.68 -9.38 1.23
CA THR A 221 -27.41 -8.72 -0.02
C THR A 221 -25.91 -8.72 -0.30
N MET A 222 -25.51 -9.04 -1.54
CA MET A 222 -24.11 -8.93 -1.97
C MET A 222 -23.87 -7.55 -2.54
N LEU A 223 -22.98 -6.80 -1.93
CA LEU A 223 -22.60 -5.46 -2.35
C LEU A 223 -21.17 -5.45 -2.88
N ASP A 224 -20.98 -4.78 -4.02
CA ASP A 224 -19.62 -4.46 -4.51
C ASP A 224 -19.06 -3.31 -3.68
N GLN A 225 -17.95 -3.57 -2.99
CA GLN A 225 -17.31 -2.60 -2.12
C GLN A 225 -15.80 -2.58 -2.32
N TRP A 226 -15.20 -1.45 -2.05
CA TRP A 226 -13.76 -1.36 -1.83
C TRP A 226 -13.43 -1.78 -0.41
N ILE A 227 -12.45 -2.66 -0.27
CA ILE A 227 -11.98 -3.15 1.02
C ILE A 227 -10.46 -3.04 1.11
N HIS A 228 -9.94 -3.02 2.33
CA HIS A 228 -8.51 -3.15 2.57
C HIS A 228 -8.08 -4.59 2.27
N TYR A 229 -7.16 -4.78 1.32
CA TYR A 229 -6.76 -6.11 0.87
C TYR A 229 -5.84 -6.80 1.86
N ASP A 230 -4.72 -6.16 2.21
CA ASP A 230 -3.65 -6.79 2.98
C ASP A 230 -3.88 -6.69 4.50
N ALA A 231 -5.10 -7.06 4.91
CA ALA A 231 -5.42 -7.17 6.31
C ALA A 231 -4.58 -8.24 7.03
N TRP A 232 -4.01 -9.21 6.30
CA TRP A 232 -3.17 -10.28 6.85
C TRP A 232 -1.82 -9.79 7.39
N ALA A 233 -1.17 -8.83 6.73
CA ALA A 233 0.04 -8.21 7.25
C ALA A 233 -0.24 -7.16 8.34
N LEU A 234 -1.50 -6.73 8.52
CA LEU A 234 -1.86 -5.67 9.46
C LEU A 234 -1.94 -6.19 10.90
N ARG A 235 -1.08 -5.67 11.77
CA ARG A 235 -1.08 -5.89 13.23
C ARG A 235 -1.12 -4.53 13.90
N LEU A 236 -2.25 -4.18 14.52
CA LEU A 236 -2.46 -2.82 15.05
C LEU A 236 -1.67 -2.55 16.32
N ASN A 237 -1.90 -3.33 17.36
CA ASN A 237 -1.32 -3.12 18.68
C ASN A 237 -0.80 -4.40 19.36
N SER A 238 -0.73 -5.49 18.62
CA SER A 238 -0.20 -6.77 19.06
C SER A 238 0.34 -7.58 17.89
N TRP A 239 1.20 -8.56 18.21
CA TRP A 239 1.74 -9.49 17.22
C TRP A 239 0.88 -10.76 17.06
N PHE A 240 -0.26 -10.83 17.74
CA PHE A 240 -1.15 -11.97 17.66
C PHE A 240 -1.77 -12.10 16.28
N ASP A 241 -1.91 -13.33 15.84
CA ASP A 241 -2.71 -13.67 14.68
C ASP A 241 -4.20 -13.54 15.03
N ASP A 242 -4.82 -12.47 14.60
CA ASP A 242 -6.23 -12.17 14.78
C ASP A 242 -7.09 -12.54 13.56
N TYR A 243 -6.52 -13.32 12.63
CA TYR A 243 -7.25 -13.92 11.51
C TYR A 243 -7.98 -15.21 11.85
N ARG A 244 -7.64 -15.83 12.95
CA ARG A 244 -8.25 -17.11 13.35
C ARG A 244 -9.74 -16.96 13.57
N ALA A 245 -10.50 -17.91 13.02
CA ALA A 245 -11.95 -18.02 13.23
C ALA A 245 -12.74 -16.72 12.95
N GLY A 246 -12.33 -15.95 11.96
CA GLY A 246 -12.99 -14.69 11.58
C GLY A 246 -12.57 -13.48 12.42
N MET A 247 -11.70 -13.64 13.39
CA MET A 247 -11.08 -12.52 14.08
C MET A 247 -10.26 -11.70 13.08
N GLY A 248 -10.29 -10.38 13.21
CA GLY A 248 -9.57 -9.48 12.29
C GLY A 248 -10.25 -9.22 10.96
N SER A 249 -11.36 -9.91 10.65
CA SER A 249 -12.12 -9.66 9.40
C SER A 249 -12.61 -8.22 9.26
N TRP A 250 -12.84 -7.50 10.33
CA TRP A 250 -13.19 -6.08 10.34
C TRP A 250 -12.11 -5.20 9.71
N LYS A 251 -10.85 -5.62 9.68
CA LYS A 251 -9.73 -4.89 9.07
C LYS A 251 -9.93 -4.69 7.57
N HIS A 252 -10.62 -5.61 6.90
CA HIS A 252 -11.00 -5.46 5.50
C HIS A 252 -11.95 -4.28 5.26
N GLN A 253 -12.76 -3.92 6.25
CA GLN A 253 -13.68 -2.78 6.18
C GLN A 253 -13.02 -1.46 6.60
N TRP A 254 -11.81 -1.52 7.17
CA TRP A 254 -11.15 -0.35 7.69
C TRP A 254 -10.23 0.30 6.65
N ILE A 255 -10.75 1.31 5.99
CA ILE A 255 -10.03 2.16 5.05
C ILE A 255 -10.03 3.57 5.62
N PRO A 256 -9.00 3.97 6.37
CA PRO A 256 -8.94 5.30 6.95
C PRO A 256 -8.89 6.37 5.84
N PRO A 257 -9.49 7.57 6.05
CA PRO A 257 -9.52 8.63 5.05
C PRO A 257 -8.13 9.10 4.62
N VAL A 258 -7.98 9.48 3.36
CA VAL A 258 -6.77 10.15 2.85
C VAL A 258 -6.56 11.45 3.62
N GLY A 259 -5.31 11.77 3.96
CA GLY A 259 -4.95 12.95 4.75
C GLY A 259 -5.14 12.80 6.25
N SER A 260 -5.79 11.72 6.73
CA SER A 260 -5.88 11.48 8.18
C SER A 260 -4.50 11.14 8.77
N PRO A 261 -4.32 11.33 10.10
CA PRO A 261 -3.05 11.09 10.76
C PRO A 261 -2.49 9.69 10.54
N PHE A 262 -1.18 9.57 10.52
CA PHE A 262 -0.48 8.28 10.50
C PHE A 262 -0.88 7.43 11.71
N VAL A 263 -1.10 6.14 11.48
CA VAL A 263 -1.53 5.20 12.51
C VAL A 263 -0.34 4.35 12.96
N PRO A 264 0.11 4.44 14.22
CA PRO A 264 1.15 3.55 14.73
C PRO A 264 0.62 2.11 14.75
N VAL A 265 1.42 1.19 14.21
CA VAL A 265 1.06 -0.23 14.09
C VAL A 265 2.26 -1.11 14.46
N CYS A 266 2.02 -2.38 14.77
CA CYS A 266 3.09 -3.35 14.90
C CYS A 266 3.58 -3.85 13.53
N SER A 267 2.69 -4.02 12.58
CA SER A 267 2.99 -4.43 11.22
C SER A 267 1.95 -3.92 10.24
N ALA A 268 2.35 -3.58 9.03
CA ALA A 268 1.51 -3.40 7.84
C ALA A 268 2.39 -3.39 6.60
N PHE A 269 1.83 -3.77 5.44
CA PHE A 269 2.53 -3.70 4.16
C PHE A 269 1.67 -3.07 3.07
N GLY A 270 0.53 -3.69 2.75
CA GLY A 270 -0.43 -3.13 1.80
C GLY A 270 0.06 -3.06 0.36
N GLY A 271 0.98 -3.93 -0.05
CA GLY A 271 1.58 -3.92 -1.39
C GLY A 271 2.72 -2.90 -1.58
N MET A 272 2.90 -1.95 -0.64
CA MET A 272 4.04 -1.02 -0.64
C MET A 272 4.40 -0.59 0.78
N ALA A 273 5.69 -0.52 1.07
CA ALA A 273 6.19 0.09 2.30
C ALA A 273 7.54 0.80 2.06
N ILE A 274 7.77 1.89 2.78
CA ILE A 274 8.98 2.70 2.72
C ILE A 274 9.73 2.55 4.04
N TYR A 275 10.98 2.16 3.96
CA TYR A 275 11.82 1.91 5.12
C TYR A 275 13.05 2.82 5.12
N ARG A 276 13.54 3.18 6.30
CA ARG A 276 14.94 3.62 6.41
C ARG A 276 15.86 2.48 6.01
N ALA A 277 16.81 2.73 5.14
CA ALA A 277 17.69 1.68 4.62
C ALA A 277 18.45 0.94 5.73
N GLY A 278 18.92 1.65 6.75
CA GLY A 278 19.57 1.02 7.92
C GLY A 278 18.65 0.08 8.69
N ALA A 279 17.38 0.47 8.89
CA ALA A 279 16.40 -0.39 9.54
C ALA A 279 16.05 -1.61 8.68
N TYR A 280 15.87 -1.40 7.36
CA TYR A 280 15.57 -2.48 6.42
C TYR A 280 16.70 -3.53 6.38
N ARG A 281 17.96 -3.10 6.33
CA ARG A 281 19.11 -4.04 6.36
C ARG A 281 19.22 -4.81 7.67
N ALA A 282 18.78 -4.22 8.79
CA ALA A 282 18.81 -4.87 10.12
C ALA A 282 17.69 -5.90 10.29
N GLY A 283 16.60 -5.78 9.54
CA GLY A 283 15.46 -6.69 9.58
C GLY A 283 15.77 -8.07 9.00
N ARG A 284 14.94 -9.07 9.33
CA ARG A 284 15.07 -10.44 8.84
C ARG A 284 13.73 -10.98 8.37
N TYR A 285 13.68 -11.44 7.14
CA TYR A 285 12.55 -12.19 6.62
C TYR A 285 12.62 -13.66 7.04
N THR A 286 11.50 -14.18 7.55
CA THR A 286 11.31 -15.61 7.84
C THR A 286 9.93 -16.04 7.36
N GLY A 287 9.76 -17.34 7.12
CA GLY A 287 8.51 -17.89 6.57
C GLY A 287 7.54 -18.46 7.61
N GLU A 288 7.72 -18.14 8.90
CA GLU A 288 6.92 -18.73 9.99
C GLU A 288 5.49 -18.18 10.11
N ASP A 289 5.25 -16.99 9.55
CA ASP A 289 3.96 -16.27 9.47
C ASP A 289 4.00 -15.45 8.17
N CYS A 290 3.12 -14.48 7.98
CA CYS A 290 3.30 -13.46 6.96
C CYS A 290 4.73 -12.92 7.04
N GLU A 291 5.47 -12.96 5.94
CA GLU A 291 6.89 -12.61 5.92
C GLU A 291 7.14 -11.16 6.38
N HIS A 292 6.19 -10.24 6.07
CA HIS A 292 6.27 -8.86 6.53
C HIS A 292 6.03 -8.74 8.04
N VAL A 293 5.15 -9.53 8.64
CA VAL A 293 4.92 -9.54 10.09
C VAL A 293 6.20 -9.95 10.82
N LYS A 294 6.83 -11.04 10.37
CA LYS A 294 8.08 -11.52 10.96
C LYS A 294 9.22 -10.55 10.75
N PHE A 295 9.32 -9.96 9.56
CA PHE A 295 10.29 -8.91 9.27
C PHE A 295 10.14 -7.72 10.20
N HIS A 296 8.92 -7.21 10.38
CA HIS A 296 8.62 -6.07 11.23
C HIS A 296 8.92 -6.30 12.71
N GLN A 297 8.81 -7.55 13.20
CA GLN A 297 9.21 -7.91 14.57
C GLN A 297 10.71 -7.69 14.84
N THR A 298 11.51 -7.68 13.79
CA THR A 298 12.99 -7.53 13.91
C THR A 298 13.47 -6.11 13.60
N LEU A 299 12.58 -5.20 13.17
CA LEU A 299 12.97 -3.83 12.81
C LEU A 299 13.29 -2.98 14.04
N PRO A 300 14.39 -2.23 14.02
CA PRO A 300 14.66 -1.20 15.01
C PRO A 300 13.83 0.06 14.71
N GLY A 301 12.83 0.36 15.52
CA GLY A 301 12.05 1.59 15.40
C GLY A 301 10.54 1.34 15.23
N ARG A 302 9.82 2.44 14.96
CA ARG A 302 8.35 2.44 14.88
C ARG A 302 7.88 2.22 13.46
N ILE A 303 6.72 1.59 13.34
CA ILE A 303 6.04 1.33 12.07
C ILE A 303 4.73 2.10 12.07
N TYR A 304 4.42 2.74 10.94
CA TYR A 304 3.19 3.49 10.76
C TYR A 304 2.46 3.04 9.49
N LEU A 305 1.16 2.92 9.58
CA LEU A 305 0.29 2.86 8.41
C LEU A 305 0.01 4.30 7.94
N ASN A 306 0.21 4.54 6.65
CA ASN A 306 -0.10 5.81 6.01
C ASN A 306 -1.46 5.75 5.31
N PRO A 307 -2.49 6.40 5.84
CA PRO A 307 -3.80 6.45 5.20
C PRO A 307 -3.80 7.01 3.78
N SER A 308 -2.81 7.82 3.45
CA SER A 308 -2.71 8.47 2.13
C SER A 308 -1.92 7.68 1.11
N MET A 309 -1.13 6.70 1.53
CA MET A 309 -0.36 5.85 0.63
C MET A 309 -1.22 4.67 0.18
N ARG A 310 -1.85 4.80 -1.00
CA ARG A 310 -2.77 3.80 -1.55
C ARG A 310 -2.06 2.93 -2.58
N VAL A 311 -2.35 1.64 -2.53
CA VAL A 311 -2.03 0.67 -3.56
C VAL A 311 -3.32 -0.02 -3.98
N VAL A 312 -3.57 -0.14 -5.27
CA VAL A 312 -4.75 -0.82 -5.80
C VAL A 312 -4.31 -2.17 -6.34
N MET A 313 -4.68 -3.23 -5.62
CA MET A 313 -4.24 -4.59 -5.94
C MET A 313 -5.10 -5.23 -7.04
N ASP A 314 -6.41 -5.06 -6.95
CA ASP A 314 -7.36 -5.60 -7.93
C ASP A 314 -8.70 -4.84 -7.90
N TRP A 315 -9.53 -5.01 -8.97
CA TRP A 315 -10.88 -4.42 -9.08
C TRP A 315 -11.86 -5.26 -9.89
#